data_57596847b0d3e191b8a265b1bdc2c5bd
#
_entry.id   57596847b0d3e191b8a265b1bdc2c5bd
#
_cell.length_a   1.000
_cell.length_b   1.000
_cell.length_c   1.000
_cell.angle_alpha   90.00
_cell.angle_beta   90.00
_cell.angle_gamma   90.00
#
_symmetry.space_group_name_H-M   'P 1'
#
loop_
_entity.id
_entity.type
_entity.pdbx_description
1 polymer ?
#
loop_
_entity_poly.entity_id
_entity_poly.type
_entity_poly.pdbx_seq_one_letter_code
_entity_poly.pdbx_strand_id
1 'polypeptide(L)'
;MTTRPRFSVVIPAYNEEAYLGRCLDSLAAQCFSGLVEIIVVNNNSSDRTAEVALAHGVAVLFEPAAGVCQARQTGTAAASGEIVVSTDADTVFGPGWLARIDRILRADPDAVAVAGPCQWVGAPGWGRVYQRALFGGVDLVHRLTGRVLYVSATNIAFRREHWTGYDLTLTQGGDELDLLRRLRSRGPVRFDRDNPTFTSARRMNRGLFYNLFCTFLYYYLVGYLVNRLFRRRVLGMAPAFRDPVPATSPGARAAGADVGRTGAGDGPAERWLRAPESCARPVAESRRPPPGTG
;
A
#
# COMPACT_ATOMS: atom_id res chain seq x y z
N MET A 1 -23.93 2.64 -19.79
CA MET A 1 -23.60 3.18 -18.45
C MET A 1 -22.28 2.57 -18.02
N THR A 2 -21.19 3.30 -18.04
CA THR A 2 -19.91 2.86 -17.50
C THR A 2 -20.06 2.79 -15.98
N THR A 3 -20.09 1.59 -15.43
CA THR A 3 -20.16 1.39 -13.97
C THR A 3 -18.84 1.85 -13.37
N ARG A 4 -18.91 2.89 -12.55
CA ARG A 4 -17.75 3.46 -11.85
C ARG A 4 -17.14 2.43 -10.89
N PRO A 5 -15.82 2.29 -10.83
CA PRO A 5 -15.17 1.43 -9.84
C PRO A 5 -15.53 1.84 -8.41
N ARG A 6 -15.69 0.85 -7.55
CA ARG A 6 -15.87 1.11 -6.11
C ARG A 6 -14.55 1.52 -5.48
N PHE A 7 -13.45 0.86 -5.88
CA PHE A 7 -12.12 1.16 -5.39
C PHE A 7 -11.18 1.50 -6.53
N SER A 8 -10.28 2.47 -6.29
CA SER A 8 -9.03 2.65 -7.02
C SER A 8 -7.88 2.43 -6.05
N VAL A 9 -7.09 1.38 -6.30
CA VAL A 9 -5.90 1.07 -5.50
C VAL A 9 -4.70 1.71 -6.18
N VAL A 10 -4.07 2.68 -5.52
CA VAL A 10 -2.93 3.45 -6.01
C VAL A 10 -1.65 2.93 -5.39
N ILE A 11 -0.71 2.51 -6.23
CA ILE A 11 0.54 1.85 -5.85
C ILE A 11 1.72 2.63 -6.43
N PRO A 12 2.38 3.51 -5.66
CA PRO A 12 3.64 4.11 -6.08
C PRO A 12 4.73 3.05 -6.12
N ALA A 13 5.49 2.99 -7.21
CA ALA A 13 6.54 2.00 -7.42
C ALA A 13 7.83 2.65 -7.91
N TYR A 14 8.95 2.32 -7.25
CA TYR A 14 10.30 2.70 -7.65
C TYR A 14 11.25 1.55 -7.38
N ASN A 15 11.72 0.87 -8.43
CA ASN A 15 12.59 -0.30 -8.34
C ASN A 15 12.02 -1.39 -7.42
N GLU A 16 10.85 -1.91 -7.75
CA GLU A 16 10.09 -2.90 -6.98
C GLU A 16 9.81 -4.19 -7.77
N GLU A 17 10.62 -4.53 -8.79
CA GLU A 17 10.42 -5.72 -9.63
C GLU A 17 10.30 -7.01 -8.80
N ALA A 18 11.01 -7.10 -7.67
CA ALA A 18 11.02 -8.27 -6.81
C ALA A 18 9.77 -8.44 -5.92
N TYR A 19 9.01 -7.36 -5.70
CA TYR A 19 7.90 -7.34 -4.74
C TYR A 19 6.54 -7.09 -5.38
N LEU A 20 6.49 -6.26 -6.43
CA LEU A 20 5.25 -5.79 -7.04
C LEU A 20 4.34 -6.93 -7.53
N GLY A 21 4.91 -8.00 -8.09
CA GLY A 21 4.12 -9.16 -8.54
C GLY A 21 3.26 -9.75 -7.41
N ARG A 22 3.87 -10.00 -6.24
CA ARG A 22 3.14 -10.54 -5.07
C ARG A 22 2.08 -9.57 -4.53
N CYS A 23 2.35 -8.28 -4.59
CA CYS A 23 1.37 -7.24 -4.25
C CYS A 23 0.14 -7.34 -5.16
N LEU A 24 0.34 -7.37 -6.47
CA LEU A 24 -0.72 -7.45 -7.48
C LEU A 24 -1.47 -8.78 -7.42
N ASP A 25 -0.79 -9.90 -7.20
CA ASP A 25 -1.42 -11.22 -7.00
C ASP A 25 -2.38 -11.20 -5.80
N SER A 26 -1.98 -10.58 -4.69
CA SER A 26 -2.82 -10.48 -3.49
C SER A 26 -4.03 -9.56 -3.68
N LEU A 27 -3.93 -8.55 -4.55
CA LEU A 27 -5.06 -7.72 -4.96
C LEU A 27 -6.00 -8.47 -5.92
N ALA A 28 -5.46 -9.24 -6.85
CA ALA A 28 -6.25 -10.10 -7.74
C ALA A 28 -7.04 -11.18 -6.98
N ALA A 29 -6.49 -11.64 -5.84
CA ALA A 29 -7.11 -12.64 -4.97
C ALA A 29 -8.14 -12.07 -3.97
N GLN A 30 -8.51 -10.77 -4.06
CA GLN A 30 -9.49 -10.19 -3.15
C GLN A 30 -10.88 -10.79 -3.31
N CYS A 31 -11.51 -11.16 -2.18
CA CYS A 31 -12.90 -11.59 -2.09
C CYS A 31 -13.82 -10.36 -2.10
N PHE A 32 -13.87 -9.65 -3.21
CA PHE A 32 -14.68 -8.46 -3.39
C PHE A 32 -15.39 -8.52 -4.75
N SER A 33 -16.71 -8.38 -4.74
CA SER A 33 -17.54 -8.53 -5.96
C SER A 33 -17.69 -7.23 -6.77
N GLY A 34 -17.29 -6.09 -6.21
CA GLY A 34 -17.35 -4.80 -6.90
C GLY A 34 -16.18 -4.60 -7.88
N LEU A 35 -16.30 -3.61 -8.75
CA LEU A 35 -15.21 -3.21 -9.65
C LEU A 35 -14.07 -2.58 -8.86
N VAL A 36 -12.86 -3.02 -9.16
CA VAL A 36 -11.62 -2.49 -8.58
C VAL A 36 -10.70 -2.07 -9.72
N GLU A 37 -10.26 -0.82 -9.68
CA GLU A 37 -9.23 -0.26 -10.53
C GLU A 37 -7.89 -0.33 -9.79
N ILE A 38 -6.84 -0.81 -10.44
CA ILE A 38 -5.49 -0.84 -9.88
C ILE A 38 -4.60 0.05 -10.73
N ILE A 39 -3.94 1.02 -10.11
CA ILE A 39 -3.09 2.01 -10.77
C ILE A 39 -1.69 1.92 -10.16
N VAL A 40 -0.74 1.40 -10.92
CA VAL A 40 0.69 1.43 -10.57
C VAL A 40 1.30 2.70 -11.13
N VAL A 41 1.94 3.49 -10.28
CA VAL A 41 2.65 4.69 -10.70
C VAL A 41 4.15 4.41 -10.68
N ASN A 42 4.72 4.19 -11.87
CA ASN A 42 6.16 4.02 -12.04
C ASN A 42 6.87 5.37 -11.86
N ASN A 43 7.59 5.51 -10.77
CA ASN A 43 8.29 6.76 -10.43
C ASN A 43 9.79 6.63 -10.72
N ASN A 44 10.15 6.60 -11.99
CA ASN A 44 11.53 6.52 -12.49
C ASN A 44 12.26 5.19 -12.17
N SER A 45 11.58 4.05 -12.20
CA SER A 45 12.25 2.75 -12.04
C SER A 45 13.21 2.49 -13.20
N SER A 46 14.37 1.92 -12.87
CA SER A 46 15.40 1.47 -13.81
C SER A 46 15.43 -0.06 -13.97
N ASP A 47 14.63 -0.78 -13.19
CA ASP A 47 14.43 -2.22 -13.24
C ASP A 47 13.16 -2.59 -14.04
N ARG A 48 12.72 -3.83 -13.98
CA ARG A 48 11.53 -4.31 -14.70
C ARG A 48 10.20 -4.04 -13.98
N THR A 49 10.14 -3.07 -13.06
CA THR A 49 8.91 -2.74 -12.30
C THR A 49 7.72 -2.47 -13.23
N ALA A 50 7.90 -1.67 -14.28
CA ALA A 50 6.82 -1.35 -15.22
C ALA A 50 6.36 -2.59 -16.00
N GLU A 51 7.30 -3.44 -16.42
CA GLU A 51 7.00 -4.69 -17.14
C GLU A 51 6.20 -5.66 -16.27
N VAL A 52 6.56 -5.78 -14.98
CA VAL A 52 5.81 -6.59 -14.02
C VAL A 52 4.37 -6.10 -13.89
N ALA A 53 4.15 -4.79 -13.77
CA ALA A 53 2.81 -4.23 -13.70
C ALA A 53 1.98 -4.48 -14.97
N LEU A 54 2.57 -4.25 -16.14
CA LEU A 54 1.91 -4.49 -17.45
C LEU A 54 1.55 -5.96 -17.63
N ALA A 55 2.42 -6.88 -17.21
CA ALA A 55 2.15 -8.32 -17.28
C ALA A 55 0.95 -8.76 -16.42
N HIS A 56 0.63 -8.02 -15.36
CA HIS A 56 -0.58 -8.23 -14.53
C HIS A 56 -1.83 -7.54 -15.09
N GLY A 57 -1.73 -6.85 -16.23
CA GLY A 57 -2.88 -6.19 -16.88
C GLY A 57 -3.46 -5.01 -16.12
N VAL A 58 -2.67 -4.36 -15.24
CA VAL A 58 -3.09 -3.19 -14.48
C VAL A 58 -2.69 -1.88 -15.18
N ALA A 59 -3.35 -0.79 -14.83
CA ALA A 59 -2.98 0.53 -15.36
C ALA A 59 -1.61 0.96 -14.84
N VAL A 60 -0.75 1.42 -15.74
CA VAL A 60 0.59 1.93 -15.41
C VAL A 60 0.70 3.38 -15.84
N LEU A 61 1.00 4.25 -14.89
CA LEU A 61 1.28 5.66 -15.12
C LEU A 61 2.77 5.93 -14.89
N PHE A 62 3.32 6.88 -15.61
CA PHE A 62 4.68 7.35 -15.39
C PHE A 62 4.67 8.74 -14.72
N GLU A 63 5.40 8.86 -13.61
CA GLU A 63 5.59 10.13 -12.91
C GLU A 63 7.06 10.53 -12.94
N PRO A 64 7.44 11.56 -13.74
CA PRO A 64 8.84 11.94 -13.92
C PRO A 64 9.46 12.63 -12.70
N ALA A 65 8.65 13.31 -11.88
CA ALA A 65 9.16 13.95 -10.68
C ALA A 65 9.41 12.91 -9.59
N ALA A 66 10.68 12.76 -9.18
CA ALA A 66 11.06 11.77 -8.18
C ALA A 66 10.42 12.06 -6.82
N GLY A 67 9.83 11.02 -6.22
CA GLY A 67 9.29 11.05 -4.86
C GLY A 67 7.94 10.37 -4.72
N VAL A 68 7.74 9.74 -3.57
CA VAL A 68 6.51 8.98 -3.27
C VAL A 68 5.27 9.87 -3.25
N CYS A 69 5.39 11.12 -2.77
CA CYS A 69 4.27 12.07 -2.76
C CYS A 69 3.80 12.41 -4.17
N GLN A 70 4.73 12.58 -5.13
CA GLN A 70 4.43 12.83 -6.54
C GLN A 70 3.70 11.63 -7.15
N ALA A 71 4.23 10.44 -6.94
CA ALA A 71 3.61 9.22 -7.44
C ALA A 71 2.20 9.02 -6.87
N ARG A 72 2.00 9.23 -5.57
CA ARG A 72 0.67 9.17 -4.94
C ARG A 72 -0.27 10.24 -5.48
N GLN A 73 0.23 11.46 -5.68
CA GLN A 73 -0.55 12.56 -6.28
C GLN A 73 -1.04 12.18 -7.67
N THR A 74 -0.14 11.72 -8.54
CA THR A 74 -0.45 11.35 -9.92
C THR A 74 -1.44 10.19 -9.98
N GLY A 75 -1.21 9.13 -9.21
CA GLY A 75 -2.12 7.99 -9.15
C GLY A 75 -3.49 8.33 -8.59
N THR A 76 -3.55 9.14 -7.51
CA THR A 76 -4.83 9.54 -6.90
C THR A 76 -5.62 10.50 -7.80
N ALA A 77 -4.94 11.39 -8.50
CA ALA A 77 -5.59 12.29 -9.47
C ALA A 77 -6.20 11.53 -10.66
N ALA A 78 -5.56 10.44 -11.10
CA ALA A 78 -6.07 9.58 -12.17
C ALA A 78 -7.16 8.59 -11.71
N ALA A 79 -7.30 8.36 -10.40
CA ALA A 79 -8.25 7.43 -9.84
C ALA A 79 -9.70 7.79 -10.20
N SER A 80 -10.47 6.81 -10.68
CA SER A 80 -11.89 6.98 -11.07
C SER A 80 -12.86 6.44 -10.01
N GLY A 81 -12.38 5.58 -9.10
CA GLY A 81 -13.18 4.93 -8.06
C GLY A 81 -13.80 5.91 -7.05
N GLU A 82 -14.82 5.46 -6.36
CA GLU A 82 -15.44 6.23 -5.27
C GLU A 82 -14.52 6.32 -4.05
N ILE A 83 -13.79 5.25 -3.78
CA ILE A 83 -12.83 5.11 -2.68
C ILE A 83 -11.45 4.93 -3.27
N VAL A 84 -10.51 5.75 -2.85
CA VAL A 84 -9.09 5.57 -3.16
C VAL A 84 -8.42 4.83 -2.01
N VAL A 85 -7.65 3.82 -2.35
CA VAL A 85 -6.80 3.11 -1.41
C VAL A 85 -5.35 3.42 -1.75
N SER A 86 -4.62 4.00 -0.81
CA SER A 86 -3.18 4.19 -0.92
C SER A 86 -2.45 3.02 -0.26
N THR A 87 -1.47 2.47 -0.98
CA THR A 87 -0.64 1.36 -0.48
C THR A 87 0.78 1.44 -1.05
N ASP A 88 1.64 0.46 -0.74
CA ASP A 88 3.01 0.38 -1.26
C ASP A 88 3.21 -0.91 -2.08
N ALA A 89 4.17 -0.88 -2.99
CA ALA A 89 4.45 -1.97 -3.94
C ALA A 89 4.99 -3.26 -3.27
N ASP A 90 5.51 -3.18 -2.04
CA ASP A 90 6.01 -4.30 -1.25
C ASP A 90 5.00 -4.80 -0.19
N THR A 91 3.73 -4.48 -0.39
CA THR A 91 2.64 -4.81 0.54
C THR A 91 1.74 -5.91 -0.03
N VAL A 92 1.32 -6.83 0.83
CA VAL A 92 0.44 -7.96 0.52
C VAL A 92 -0.81 -7.88 1.41
N PHE A 93 -1.96 -8.30 0.90
CA PHE A 93 -3.26 -8.12 1.53
C PHE A 93 -3.95 -9.46 1.79
N GLY A 94 -4.64 -9.54 2.93
CA GLY A 94 -5.56 -10.66 3.16
C GLY A 94 -6.75 -10.63 2.19
N PRO A 95 -7.32 -11.79 1.84
CA PRO A 95 -8.34 -11.89 0.78
C PRO A 95 -9.62 -11.09 1.07
N GLY A 96 -9.96 -10.82 2.32
CA GLY A 96 -11.13 -10.03 2.73
C GLY A 96 -10.87 -8.53 2.97
N TRP A 97 -9.67 -8.05 2.66
CA TRP A 97 -9.24 -6.70 3.03
C TRP A 97 -10.12 -5.60 2.43
N LEU A 98 -10.37 -5.61 1.12
CA LEU A 98 -11.25 -4.63 0.45
C LEU A 98 -12.71 -4.75 0.90
N ALA A 99 -13.20 -5.98 1.05
CA ALA A 99 -14.59 -6.21 1.49
C ALA A 99 -14.84 -5.66 2.91
N ARG A 100 -13.83 -5.72 3.76
CA ARG A 100 -13.91 -5.19 5.13
C ARG A 100 -13.91 -3.65 5.15
N ILE A 101 -13.06 -3.02 4.33
CA ILE A 101 -13.06 -1.56 4.13
C ILE A 101 -14.43 -1.09 3.62
N ASP A 102 -14.98 -1.76 2.59
CA ASP A 102 -16.27 -1.42 2.02
C ASP A 102 -17.40 -1.52 3.05
N ARG A 103 -17.42 -2.58 3.85
CA ARG A 103 -18.40 -2.77 4.92
C ARG A 103 -18.40 -1.63 5.92
N ILE A 104 -17.22 -1.18 6.36
CA ILE A 104 -17.09 -0.08 7.33
C ILE A 104 -17.61 1.23 6.72
N LEU A 105 -17.19 1.55 5.49
CA LEU A 105 -17.62 2.79 4.82
C LEU A 105 -19.11 2.79 4.42
N ARG A 106 -19.73 1.61 4.24
CA ARG A 106 -21.18 1.51 4.03
C ARG A 106 -21.96 1.63 5.33
N ALA A 107 -21.42 1.07 6.42
CA ALA A 107 -22.06 1.13 7.73
C ALA A 107 -21.98 2.53 8.36
N ASP A 108 -20.99 3.32 7.97
CA ASP A 108 -20.79 4.70 8.44
C ASP A 108 -20.61 5.65 7.24
N PRO A 109 -21.72 6.23 6.73
CA PRO A 109 -21.68 7.16 5.61
C PRO A 109 -20.87 8.43 5.90
N ASP A 110 -20.80 8.86 7.16
CA ASP A 110 -20.07 10.06 7.58
C ASP A 110 -18.56 9.83 7.65
N ALA A 111 -18.12 8.56 7.73
CA ALA A 111 -16.70 8.23 7.73
C ALA A 111 -16.07 8.59 6.39
N VAL A 112 -15.07 9.47 6.44
CA VAL A 112 -14.33 9.93 5.25
C VAL A 112 -13.19 8.98 4.88
N ALA A 113 -12.70 8.19 5.83
CA ALA A 113 -11.61 7.25 5.62
C ALA A 113 -11.65 6.09 6.61
N VAL A 114 -11.00 5.00 6.21
CA VAL A 114 -10.69 3.82 7.04
C VAL A 114 -9.20 3.57 6.96
N ALA A 115 -8.56 3.35 8.11
CA ALA A 115 -7.17 2.92 8.21
C ALA A 115 -7.06 1.65 9.04
N GLY A 116 -6.00 0.91 8.87
CA GLY A 116 -5.70 -0.29 9.63
C GLY A 116 -4.21 -0.39 9.98
N PRO A 117 -3.82 -1.38 10.79
CA PRO A 117 -2.44 -1.62 11.12
C PRO A 117 -1.65 -2.15 9.91
N CYS A 118 -0.34 -1.95 9.94
CA CYS A 118 0.61 -2.57 9.05
C CYS A 118 1.45 -3.57 9.84
N GLN A 119 1.63 -4.77 9.33
CA GLN A 119 2.51 -5.79 9.89
C GLN A 119 3.77 -5.92 9.04
N TRP A 120 4.93 -5.84 9.69
CA TRP A 120 6.23 -5.95 9.02
C TRP A 120 6.69 -7.40 8.98
N VAL A 121 6.63 -8.00 7.80
CA VAL A 121 7.03 -9.39 7.54
C VAL A 121 8.55 -9.50 7.61
N GLY A 122 9.05 -10.47 8.38
CA GLY A 122 10.49 -10.62 8.61
C GLY A 122 11.08 -9.63 9.61
N ALA A 123 10.25 -8.86 10.35
CA ALA A 123 10.75 -7.91 11.33
C ALA A 123 11.50 -8.58 12.48
N PRO A 124 12.62 -7.98 12.94
CA PRO A 124 13.33 -8.42 14.15
C PRO A 124 12.42 -8.31 15.39
N GLY A 125 12.81 -8.96 16.49
CA GLY A 125 12.01 -9.01 17.72
C GLY A 125 11.56 -7.64 18.21
N TRP A 126 12.47 -6.66 18.24
CA TRP A 126 12.17 -5.28 18.62
C TRP A 126 11.18 -4.61 17.67
N GLY A 127 11.26 -4.91 16.36
CA GLY A 127 10.34 -4.36 15.37
C GLY A 127 8.91 -4.85 15.57
N ARG A 128 8.73 -6.13 15.94
CA ARG A 128 7.42 -6.69 16.29
C ARG A 128 6.82 -6.03 17.55
N VAL A 129 7.65 -5.77 18.56
CA VAL A 129 7.21 -5.06 19.77
C VAL A 129 6.82 -3.62 19.44
N TYR A 130 7.68 -2.92 18.68
CA TYR A 130 7.43 -1.55 18.25
C TYR A 130 6.12 -1.43 17.45
N GLN A 131 5.90 -2.30 16.46
CA GLN A 131 4.67 -2.34 15.67
C GLN A 131 3.41 -2.55 16.54
N ARG A 132 3.46 -3.51 17.48
CA ARG A 132 2.34 -3.76 18.40
C ARG A 132 2.05 -2.56 19.29
N ALA A 133 3.09 -1.93 19.83
CA ALA A 133 2.94 -0.74 20.66
C ALA A 133 2.37 0.44 19.86
N LEU A 134 2.88 0.68 18.65
CA LEU A 134 2.43 1.76 17.76
C LEU A 134 0.95 1.61 17.42
N PHE A 135 0.57 0.51 16.77
CA PHE A 135 -0.82 0.32 16.32
C PHE A 135 -1.79 -0.01 17.47
N GLY A 136 -1.30 -0.61 18.55
CA GLY A 136 -2.07 -0.76 19.79
C GLY A 136 -2.38 0.59 20.45
N GLY A 137 -1.42 1.50 20.45
CA GLY A 137 -1.62 2.88 20.90
C GLY A 137 -2.61 3.65 20.02
N VAL A 138 -2.53 3.51 18.69
CA VAL A 138 -3.49 4.10 17.75
C VAL A 138 -4.91 3.59 18.01
N ASP A 139 -5.08 2.28 18.19
CA ASP A 139 -6.37 1.65 18.47
C ASP A 139 -6.92 2.13 19.83
N LEU A 140 -6.09 2.18 20.86
CA LEU A 140 -6.50 2.67 22.18
C LEU A 140 -6.98 4.12 22.12
N VAL A 141 -6.22 5.01 21.50
CA VAL A 141 -6.62 6.41 21.34
C VAL A 141 -7.91 6.53 20.52
N HIS A 142 -8.02 5.76 19.45
CA HIS A 142 -9.24 5.74 18.64
C HIS A 142 -10.47 5.30 19.45
N ARG A 143 -10.36 4.25 20.28
CA ARG A 143 -11.45 3.79 21.15
C ARG A 143 -11.85 4.80 22.21
N LEU A 144 -10.86 5.50 22.79
CA LEU A 144 -11.11 6.46 23.88
C LEU A 144 -11.62 7.81 23.37
N THR A 145 -11.20 8.25 22.21
CA THR A 145 -11.43 9.62 21.70
C THR A 145 -12.18 9.70 20.37
N GLY A 146 -12.39 8.57 19.68
CA GLY A 146 -12.87 8.53 18.30
C GLY A 146 -11.87 9.06 17.26
N ARG A 147 -10.63 9.40 17.66
CA ARG A 147 -9.64 10.03 16.79
C ARG A 147 -8.52 9.09 16.41
N VAL A 148 -8.20 9.02 15.13
CA VAL A 148 -7.02 8.34 14.62
C VAL A 148 -5.88 9.35 14.51
N LEU A 149 -4.78 9.12 15.24
CA LEU A 149 -3.65 10.06 15.29
C LEU A 149 -2.53 9.71 14.32
N TYR A 150 -2.45 8.45 13.88
CA TYR A 150 -1.44 7.97 12.95
C TYR A 150 -2.07 6.92 12.01
N VAL A 151 -1.61 6.92 10.77
CA VAL A 151 -1.95 5.91 9.76
C VAL A 151 -0.67 5.47 9.04
N SER A 152 -0.66 4.25 8.54
CA SER A 152 0.36 3.80 7.60
C SER A 152 -0.12 4.05 6.17
N ALA A 153 0.74 4.58 5.30
CA ALA A 153 0.44 4.74 3.88
C ALA A 153 0.13 3.42 3.18
N THR A 154 0.54 2.29 3.78
CA THR A 154 0.26 0.96 3.25
C THR A 154 -1.18 0.49 3.49
N ASN A 155 -1.92 1.17 4.40
CA ASN A 155 -3.25 0.73 4.83
C ASN A 155 -4.17 1.90 5.17
N ILE A 156 -4.47 2.71 4.17
CA ILE A 156 -5.45 3.80 4.27
C ILE A 156 -6.34 3.83 3.02
N ALA A 157 -7.65 3.84 3.25
CA ALA A 157 -8.67 4.02 2.23
C ALA A 157 -9.49 5.26 2.56
N PHE A 158 -9.80 6.09 1.58
CA PHE A 158 -10.56 7.33 1.79
C PHE A 158 -11.54 7.59 0.64
N ARG A 159 -12.64 8.27 0.93
CA ARG A 159 -13.57 8.72 -0.09
C ARG A 159 -12.90 9.77 -0.96
N ARG A 160 -12.85 9.52 -2.27
CA ARG A 160 -12.16 10.38 -3.24
C ARG A 160 -12.64 11.82 -3.21
N GLU A 161 -13.91 12.06 -2.94
CA GLU A 161 -14.51 13.41 -2.86
C GLU A 161 -13.93 14.27 -1.74
N HIS A 162 -13.35 13.67 -0.70
CA HIS A 162 -12.70 14.38 0.40
C HIS A 162 -11.20 14.60 0.19
N TRP A 163 -10.64 14.08 -0.90
CA TRP A 163 -9.24 14.29 -1.23
C TRP A 163 -9.00 15.65 -1.85
N THR A 164 -8.01 16.38 -1.33
CA THR A 164 -7.67 17.75 -1.75
C THR A 164 -6.25 17.89 -2.28
N GLY A 165 -5.64 16.76 -2.64
CA GLY A 165 -4.24 16.71 -3.08
C GLY A 165 -3.28 16.36 -1.95
N TYR A 166 -2.07 15.95 -2.33
CA TYR A 166 -0.92 15.79 -1.43
C TYR A 166 -0.09 17.07 -1.42
N ASP A 167 0.55 17.36 -0.30
CA ASP A 167 1.51 18.45 -0.23
C ASP A 167 2.86 17.97 -0.81
N LEU A 168 3.16 18.37 -2.04
CA LEU A 168 4.35 17.95 -2.77
C LEU A 168 5.65 18.54 -2.19
N THR A 169 5.58 19.45 -1.23
CA THR A 169 6.73 19.97 -0.50
C THR A 169 7.17 19.01 0.61
N LEU A 170 6.30 18.11 1.02
CA LEU A 170 6.60 17.09 2.03
C LEU A 170 7.32 15.91 1.40
N THR A 171 8.08 15.23 2.21
CA THR A 171 8.80 14.02 1.87
C THR A 171 8.16 12.83 2.54
N GLN A 172 8.66 11.63 2.26
CA GLN A 172 8.19 10.37 2.81
C GLN A 172 7.99 10.45 4.34
N GLY A 173 6.83 10.03 4.81
CA GLY A 173 6.40 10.08 6.22
C GLY A 173 5.60 11.33 6.60
N GLY A 174 5.81 12.45 5.88
CA GLY A 174 5.00 13.67 6.07
C GLY A 174 3.71 13.66 5.26
N ASP A 175 3.70 12.97 4.13
CA ASP A 175 2.54 12.84 3.25
C ASP A 175 1.35 12.14 3.93
N GLU A 176 1.60 11.07 4.68
CA GLU A 176 0.57 10.32 5.42
C GLU A 176 -0.05 11.16 6.54
N LEU A 177 0.78 11.88 7.29
CA LEU A 177 0.32 12.74 8.38
C LEU A 177 -0.47 13.95 7.84
N ASP A 178 -0.06 14.54 6.72
CA ASP A 178 -0.77 15.64 6.10
C ASP A 178 -2.10 15.16 5.49
N LEU A 179 -2.10 14.02 4.80
CA LEU A 179 -3.32 13.40 4.28
C LEU A 179 -4.31 13.13 5.43
N LEU A 180 -3.86 12.48 6.49
CA LEU A 180 -4.70 12.20 7.67
C LEU A 180 -5.27 13.48 8.28
N ARG A 181 -4.45 14.52 8.42
CA ARG A 181 -4.89 15.81 8.95
C ARG A 181 -5.99 16.44 8.09
N ARG A 182 -5.83 16.42 6.77
CA ARG A 182 -6.81 16.96 5.80
C ARG A 182 -8.10 16.15 5.81
N LEU A 183 -8.02 14.82 5.83
CA LEU A 183 -9.20 13.96 5.92
C LEU A 183 -9.96 14.18 7.22
N ARG A 184 -9.27 14.26 8.36
CA ARG A 184 -9.89 14.52 9.68
C ARG A 184 -10.60 15.88 9.78
N SER A 185 -10.23 16.86 8.96
CA SER A 185 -10.97 18.14 8.89
C SER A 185 -12.27 18.02 8.07
N ARG A 186 -12.48 16.91 7.37
CA ARG A 186 -13.66 16.65 6.54
C ARG A 186 -14.67 15.71 7.19
N GLY A 187 -14.22 14.87 8.12
CA GLY A 187 -15.09 13.95 8.82
C GLY A 187 -14.33 12.88 9.64
N PRO A 188 -15.06 11.92 10.20
CA PRO A 188 -14.48 10.84 10.99
C PRO A 188 -13.56 9.94 10.15
N VAL A 189 -12.42 9.56 10.73
CA VAL A 189 -11.55 8.50 10.23
C VAL A 189 -11.70 7.30 11.15
N ARG A 190 -12.01 6.12 10.62
CA ARG A 190 -12.16 4.88 11.37
C ARG A 190 -10.85 4.10 11.38
N PHE A 191 -10.57 3.42 12.49
CA PHE A 191 -9.43 2.51 12.58
C PHE A 191 -9.92 1.09 12.80
N ASP A 192 -9.58 0.20 11.85
CA ASP A 192 -9.91 -1.22 11.90
C ASP A 192 -8.65 -2.03 12.25
N ARG A 193 -8.49 -2.34 13.54
CA ARG A 193 -7.34 -3.11 14.06
C ARG A 193 -7.23 -4.53 13.49
N ASP A 194 -8.36 -5.09 13.05
CA ASP A 194 -8.44 -6.49 12.58
C ASP A 194 -8.33 -6.61 11.06
N ASN A 195 -7.93 -5.52 10.38
CA ASN A 195 -7.72 -5.50 8.94
C ASN A 195 -6.27 -5.09 8.59
N PRO A 196 -5.27 -5.90 8.97
CA PRO A 196 -3.87 -5.57 8.72
C PRO A 196 -3.48 -5.73 7.25
N THR A 197 -2.49 -4.93 6.82
CA THR A 197 -1.67 -5.19 5.64
C THR A 197 -0.33 -5.77 6.05
N PHE A 198 0.37 -6.44 5.12
CA PHE A 198 1.64 -7.11 5.37
C PHE A 198 2.69 -6.53 4.42
N THR A 199 3.68 -5.81 4.96
CA THR A 199 4.73 -5.16 4.17
C THR A 199 6.12 -5.67 4.54
N SER A 200 7.08 -5.50 3.65
CA SER A 200 8.46 -5.93 3.87
C SER A 200 9.13 -5.15 5.01
N ALA A 201 9.79 -5.88 5.91
CA ALA A 201 10.57 -5.27 7.00
C ALA A 201 11.99 -4.83 6.57
N ARG A 202 12.31 -4.79 5.27
CA ARG A 202 13.67 -4.52 4.75
C ARG A 202 14.32 -3.25 5.33
N ARG A 203 13.52 -2.23 5.63
CA ARG A 203 13.99 -1.00 6.29
C ARG A 203 14.53 -1.24 7.70
N MET A 204 14.00 -2.23 8.41
CA MET A 204 14.40 -2.55 9.78
C MET A 204 15.73 -3.31 9.87
N ASN A 205 16.22 -3.88 8.77
CA ASN A 205 17.50 -4.59 8.71
C ASN A 205 18.72 -3.73 9.06
N ARG A 206 18.56 -2.39 9.07
CA ARG A 206 19.60 -1.46 9.52
C ARG A 206 19.69 -1.27 11.04
N GLY A 207 18.88 -1.99 11.79
CA GLY A 207 18.90 -1.98 13.25
C GLY A 207 18.05 -0.87 13.90
N LEU A 208 17.86 -1.02 15.21
CA LEU A 208 16.99 -0.14 16.01
C LEU A 208 17.46 1.32 16.00
N PHE A 209 18.75 1.55 16.28
CA PHE A 209 19.29 2.91 16.38
C PHE A 209 19.15 3.69 15.07
N TYR A 210 19.49 3.06 13.95
CA TYR A 210 19.30 3.70 12.65
C TYR A 210 17.86 4.05 12.37
N ASN A 211 16.92 3.15 12.66
CA ASN A 211 15.49 3.41 12.45
C ASN A 211 14.95 4.49 13.37
N LEU A 212 15.38 4.53 14.65
CA LEU A 212 14.93 5.54 15.61
C LEU A 212 15.50 6.93 15.29
N PHE A 213 16.83 7.05 15.11
CA PHE A 213 17.48 8.35 14.98
C PHE A 213 17.50 8.86 13.54
N CYS A 214 17.88 8.01 12.57
CA CYS A 214 17.96 8.46 11.19
C CYS A 214 16.59 8.46 10.53
N THR A 215 15.85 7.35 10.58
CA THR A 215 14.59 7.27 9.86
C THR A 215 13.49 8.08 10.55
N PHE A 216 13.20 7.79 11.82
CA PHE A 216 12.08 8.42 12.50
C PHE A 216 12.40 9.87 12.92
N LEU A 217 13.49 10.09 13.70
CA LEU A 217 13.76 11.42 14.24
C LEU A 217 14.19 12.40 13.12
N TYR A 218 15.22 12.06 12.33
CA TYR A 218 15.77 12.99 11.33
C TYR A 218 14.86 13.13 10.12
N TYR A 219 14.56 12.05 9.38
CA TYR A 219 13.78 12.16 8.14
C TYR A 219 12.30 12.41 8.38
N TYR A 220 11.66 11.71 9.31
CA TYR A 220 10.21 11.82 9.48
C TYR A 220 9.83 13.01 10.35
N LEU A 221 10.43 13.19 11.52
CA LEU A 221 10.03 14.27 12.42
C LEU A 221 10.65 15.60 12.01
N VAL A 222 12.00 15.69 12.00
CA VAL A 222 12.71 16.94 11.69
C VAL A 222 12.46 17.34 10.24
N GLY A 223 12.56 16.41 9.29
CA GLY A 223 12.27 16.66 7.88
C GLY A 223 10.86 17.18 7.65
N TYR A 224 9.86 16.56 8.28
CA TYR A 224 8.48 17.03 8.22
C TYR A 224 8.32 18.45 8.77
N LEU A 225 8.83 18.73 9.97
CA LEU A 225 8.70 20.04 10.61
C LEU A 225 9.40 21.14 9.81
N VAL A 226 10.64 20.89 9.36
CA VAL A 226 11.43 21.86 8.60
C VAL A 226 10.81 22.13 7.23
N ASN A 227 10.49 21.09 6.46
CA ASN A 227 9.90 21.27 5.14
C ASN A 227 8.52 21.96 5.21
N ARG A 228 7.72 21.66 6.23
CA ARG A 228 6.44 22.31 6.47
C ARG A 228 6.59 23.78 6.88
N LEU A 229 7.56 24.10 7.76
CA LEU A 229 7.83 25.47 8.22
C LEU A 229 8.25 26.36 7.04
N PHE A 230 9.18 25.86 6.22
CA PHE A 230 9.70 26.63 5.08
C PHE A 230 8.85 26.49 3.81
N ARG A 231 7.80 25.66 3.81
CA ARG A 231 6.95 25.36 2.64
C ARG A 231 7.73 24.97 1.38
N ARG A 232 8.89 24.38 1.55
CA ARG A 232 9.78 23.89 0.48
C ARG A 232 10.58 22.70 0.99
N ARG A 233 11.13 21.89 0.07
CA ARG A 233 12.03 20.79 0.40
C ARG A 233 13.40 21.32 0.81
N VAL A 234 13.59 21.59 2.09
CA VAL A 234 14.88 22.00 2.67
C VAL A 234 15.71 20.76 3.00
N LEU A 235 15.09 19.75 3.60
CA LEU A 235 15.70 18.46 3.89
C LEU A 235 15.28 17.43 2.86
N GLY A 236 16.25 16.62 2.41
CA GLY A 236 16.07 15.60 1.38
C GLY A 236 15.15 14.44 1.82
N MET A 237 14.82 13.58 0.87
CA MET A 237 14.03 12.38 1.12
C MET A 237 14.83 11.32 1.86
N ALA A 238 14.14 10.51 2.68
CA ALA A 238 14.73 9.31 3.23
C ALA A 238 15.21 8.39 2.08
N PRO A 239 16.39 7.75 2.22
CA PRO A 239 16.89 6.85 1.20
C PRO A 239 15.87 5.74 0.93
N ALA A 240 15.67 5.41 -0.34
CA ALA A 240 14.90 4.24 -0.72
C ALA A 240 15.73 2.99 -0.38
N PHE A 241 15.19 2.13 0.49
CA PHE A 241 15.82 0.86 0.82
C PHE A 241 15.41 -0.15 -0.24
N ARG A 242 16.37 -0.56 -1.07
CA ARG A 242 16.20 -1.58 -2.10
C ARG A 242 17.16 -2.71 -1.81
N ASP A 243 16.72 -3.93 -2.00
CA ASP A 243 17.63 -5.07 -2.00
C ASP A 243 18.53 -4.92 -3.24
N PRO A 244 19.86 -5.14 -3.12
CA PRO A 244 20.70 -5.17 -4.30
C PRO A 244 20.15 -6.25 -5.25
N VAL A 245 19.82 -5.86 -6.48
CA VAL A 245 19.46 -6.82 -7.52
C VAL A 245 20.66 -7.76 -7.65
N PRO A 246 20.50 -9.09 -7.42
CA PRO A 246 21.62 -10.02 -7.63
C PRO A 246 22.05 -9.85 -9.09
N ALA A 247 23.33 -9.57 -9.30
CA ALA A 247 23.89 -9.44 -10.63
C ALA A 247 23.51 -10.71 -11.41
N THR A 248 22.63 -10.59 -12.39
CA THR A 248 22.20 -11.70 -13.22
C THR A 248 23.40 -12.16 -14.00
N SER A 249 24.02 -13.27 -13.56
CA SER A 249 24.99 -13.98 -14.36
C SER A 249 24.31 -14.34 -15.70
N PRO A 250 24.92 -14.08 -16.86
CA PRO A 250 24.33 -14.41 -18.16
C PRO A 250 24.31 -15.94 -18.36
N GLY A 251 23.42 -16.64 -17.70
CA GLY A 251 23.34 -18.10 -17.72
C GLY A 251 22.14 -18.71 -17.01
N ALA A 252 21.40 -17.94 -16.21
CA ALA A 252 20.27 -18.49 -15.44
C ALA A 252 18.93 -18.33 -16.15
N ARG A 253 18.86 -18.70 -17.44
CA ARG A 253 17.60 -19.01 -18.13
C ARG A 253 17.34 -20.50 -17.92
N ALA A 254 16.68 -20.90 -16.85
CA ALA A 254 15.98 -22.17 -16.63
C ALA A 254 16.15 -22.66 -15.19
N ALA A 255 15.67 -21.92 -14.20
CA ALA A 255 15.42 -22.47 -12.86
C ALA A 255 14.41 -21.57 -12.13
N GLY A 256 13.27 -21.37 -12.73
CA GLY A 256 12.13 -20.69 -12.12
C GLY A 256 11.20 -21.69 -11.46
N ALA A 257 11.69 -22.50 -10.52
CA ALA A 257 10.86 -23.30 -9.65
C ALA A 257 11.79 -23.96 -8.61
N ASP A 258 12.14 -23.26 -7.57
CA ASP A 258 12.36 -23.80 -6.24
C ASP A 258 13.11 -22.79 -5.34
N VAL A 259 12.41 -21.74 -4.90
CA VAL A 259 12.86 -20.92 -3.77
C VAL A 259 11.71 -20.89 -2.78
N GLY A 260 11.73 -21.81 -1.82
CA GLY A 260 10.84 -21.66 -0.70
C GLY A 260 10.31 -22.88 0.00
N ARG A 261 11.03 -23.98 0.05
CA ARG A 261 10.76 -25.04 1.03
C ARG A 261 11.94 -25.23 1.96
N THR A 262 12.17 -24.25 2.81
CA THR A 262 12.92 -24.46 4.04
C THR A 262 11.99 -24.12 5.18
N GLY A 263 11.52 -25.17 5.89
CA GLY A 263 11.04 -25.17 7.27
C GLY A 263 10.12 -24.03 7.70
N ALA A 264 8.99 -23.83 7.05
CA ALA A 264 8.02 -22.83 7.44
C ALA A 264 7.04 -23.42 8.46
N GLY A 265 7.24 -23.09 9.72
CA GLY A 265 6.13 -23.09 10.66
C GLY A 265 5.13 -22.03 10.21
N ASP A 266 3.82 -22.34 10.25
CA ASP A 266 2.70 -21.43 9.96
C ASP A 266 2.84 -20.11 10.75
N GLY A 267 3.57 -19.14 10.19
CA GLY A 267 3.70 -17.82 10.79
C GLY A 267 2.37 -17.05 10.67
N PRO A 268 2.11 -16.07 11.56
CA PRO A 268 0.86 -15.29 11.53
C PRO A 268 0.54 -14.71 10.15
N ALA A 269 1.55 -14.33 9.37
CA ALA A 269 1.39 -13.76 8.02
C ALA A 269 0.81 -14.77 7.02
N GLU A 270 1.23 -16.05 7.05
CA GLU A 270 0.72 -17.07 6.13
C GLU A 270 -0.74 -17.45 6.40
N ARG A 271 -1.15 -17.37 7.67
CA ARG A 271 -2.53 -17.64 8.07
C ARG A 271 -3.54 -16.67 7.46
N TRP A 272 -3.14 -15.40 7.27
CA TRP A 272 -4.01 -14.35 6.69
C TRP A 272 -4.03 -14.36 5.17
N LEU A 273 -3.05 -14.99 4.52
CA LEU A 273 -2.97 -15.10 3.05
C LEU A 273 -3.81 -16.26 2.50
N ARG A 274 -4.34 -17.14 3.34
CA ARG A 274 -5.22 -18.22 2.89
C ARG A 274 -6.64 -17.67 2.68
N ALA A 275 -7.12 -17.73 1.44
CA ALA A 275 -8.52 -17.40 1.15
C ALA A 275 -9.44 -18.34 1.93
N PRO A 276 -10.49 -17.85 2.60
CA PRO A 276 -11.53 -18.71 3.12
C PRO A 276 -12.20 -19.45 1.95
N GLU A 277 -12.58 -20.70 2.15
CA GLU A 277 -13.21 -21.56 1.12
C GLU A 277 -14.44 -20.90 0.46
N SER A 278 -15.07 -19.95 1.14
CA SER A 278 -16.21 -19.17 0.63
C SER A 278 -15.85 -18.12 -0.43
N CYS A 279 -14.58 -17.92 -0.73
CA CYS A 279 -14.09 -16.90 -1.70
C CYS A 279 -13.81 -17.46 -3.10
N ALA A 280 -14.20 -18.70 -3.41
CA ALA A 280 -14.09 -19.24 -4.77
C ALA A 280 -14.88 -18.34 -5.74
N ARG A 281 -14.18 -17.56 -6.58
CA ARG A 281 -14.82 -16.83 -7.67
C ARG A 281 -15.46 -17.85 -8.61
N PRO A 282 -16.70 -17.63 -9.09
CA PRO A 282 -17.14 -18.33 -10.28
C PRO A 282 -16.16 -17.98 -11.40
N VAL A 283 -15.55 -18.99 -12.00
CA VAL A 283 -14.69 -18.86 -13.17
C VAL A 283 -15.50 -18.07 -14.21
N ALA A 284 -15.01 -16.87 -14.58
CA ALA A 284 -15.60 -16.12 -15.67
C ALA A 284 -15.46 -16.98 -16.92
N GLU A 285 -16.58 -17.54 -17.40
CA GLU A 285 -16.63 -18.19 -18.70
C GLU A 285 -16.12 -17.19 -19.75
N SER A 286 -14.98 -17.51 -20.33
CA SER A 286 -14.45 -16.81 -21.49
C SER A 286 -15.55 -16.89 -22.58
N ARG A 287 -16.19 -15.77 -22.87
CA ARG A 287 -17.10 -15.66 -24.02
C ARG A 287 -16.30 -15.99 -25.27
N ARG A 288 -16.53 -17.18 -25.81
CA ARG A 288 -16.11 -17.53 -27.18
C ARG A 288 -16.82 -16.55 -28.12
N PRO A 289 -16.13 -15.99 -29.11
CA PRO A 289 -16.81 -15.23 -30.14
C PRO A 289 -17.79 -16.14 -30.89
N PRO A 290 -18.95 -15.63 -31.35
CA PRO A 290 -19.91 -16.43 -32.10
C PRO A 290 -19.26 -16.93 -33.41
N PRO A 291 -19.62 -18.13 -33.88
CA PRO A 291 -19.14 -18.64 -35.15
C PRO A 291 -19.61 -17.72 -36.28
N GLY A 292 -18.67 -17.29 -37.11
CA GLY A 292 -18.97 -16.51 -38.28
C GLY A 292 -19.93 -17.27 -39.21
N THR A 293 -21.04 -16.62 -39.55
CA THR A 293 -21.90 -17.05 -40.65
C THR A 293 -21.17 -16.74 -41.94
N GLY A 294 -20.81 -17.82 -42.70
CA GLY A 294 -20.33 -17.74 -44.05
C GLY A 294 -21.41 -17.29 -45.03
#